data_2431e9c2e07dd11aa99ee3891b154f10
#
_entry.id   2431e9c2e07dd11aa99ee3891b154f10
#
_cell.length_a   1.000
_cell.length_b   1.000
_cell.length_c   1.000
_cell.angle_alpha   90.00
_cell.angle_beta   90.00
_cell.angle_gamma   90.00
#
_symmetry.space_group_name_H-M   'P 1'
#
loop_
_entity.id
_entity.type
_entity.pdbx_description
1 polymer ?
#
loop_
_entity_poly.entity_id
_entity_poly.type
_entity_poly.pdbx_seq_one_letter_code
_entity_poly.pdbx_strand_id
1 'polypeptide(L)'
;MTNRLADTLSPYLRAHADNPVDWYPWGPEAFAAARERDVPLLVSIGYSTCHWCHVMARESFSDPQTAAQMNAGFVAVKIDREEHPEVDAAFMAAASAFTRNLGWPLTVFTTPEGRAFYAGTYWPPLARGGQPSFRDVLTAVQEAWTQRRAQVLESADAVVDALRSAGASAEAPLPDLPQLRAAAEVIAGREDPLFGGFGGAPKFPVAPTLQFLHAVGRGDVAGRALAGMAASELRDADGGFFRYATQRDWSVPHYERMLTDNAQLLDVARDAGAEPIARGIADFLLATLRRAGGAFGAAQDSESWIDGERSEGGYYQRAPEERVD
;
A
#
# COMPACT_ATOMS: atom_id res chain seq x y z
N MET A 1 -10.87 -26.69 5.38
CA MET A 1 -11.29 -26.65 3.96
C MET A 1 -10.71 -25.37 3.38
N THR A 2 -10.11 -25.45 2.22
CA THR A 2 -9.63 -24.27 1.49
C THR A 2 -10.82 -23.46 0.97
N ASN A 3 -10.70 -22.13 1.00
CA ASN A 3 -11.71 -21.22 0.46
C ASN A 3 -11.50 -20.99 -1.06
N ARG A 4 -12.30 -20.09 -1.67
CA ARG A 4 -12.29 -19.82 -3.12
C ARG A 4 -10.98 -19.23 -3.66
N LEU A 5 -10.08 -18.79 -2.78
CA LEU A 5 -8.79 -18.20 -3.19
C LEU A 5 -7.74 -19.23 -3.62
N ALA A 6 -7.96 -20.52 -3.33
CA ALA A 6 -6.99 -21.59 -3.63
C ALA A 6 -6.66 -21.69 -5.13
N ASP A 7 -7.63 -21.45 -6.00
CA ASP A 7 -7.51 -21.60 -7.46
C ASP A 7 -7.14 -20.29 -8.18
N THR A 8 -6.87 -19.22 -7.44
CA THR A 8 -6.48 -17.92 -8.05
C THR A 8 -5.02 -17.93 -8.51
N LEU A 9 -4.67 -17.06 -9.45
CA LEU A 9 -3.29 -16.93 -9.94
C LEU A 9 -2.41 -16.12 -8.98
N SER A 10 -2.99 -15.16 -8.24
CA SER A 10 -2.29 -14.29 -7.31
C SER A 10 -1.63 -15.08 -6.18
N PRO A 11 -0.32 -14.95 -5.95
CA PRO A 11 0.35 -15.51 -4.78
C PRO A 11 -0.22 -14.94 -3.47
N TYR A 12 -0.60 -13.65 -3.47
CA TYR A 12 -1.20 -12.98 -2.33
C TYR A 12 -2.55 -13.62 -1.96
N LEU A 13 -3.43 -13.84 -2.92
CA LEU A 13 -4.72 -14.45 -2.67
C LEU A 13 -4.57 -15.90 -2.19
N ARG A 14 -3.71 -16.69 -2.84
CA ARG A 14 -3.43 -18.08 -2.42
C ARG A 14 -2.88 -18.19 -1.00
N ALA A 15 -2.10 -17.21 -0.54
CA ALA A 15 -1.60 -17.18 0.83
C ALA A 15 -2.73 -17.08 1.89
N HIS A 16 -3.95 -16.69 1.46
CA HIS A 16 -5.16 -16.63 2.29
C HIS A 16 -6.13 -17.80 2.07
N ALA A 17 -5.76 -18.78 1.25
CA ALA A 17 -6.66 -19.90 0.91
C ALA A 17 -7.04 -20.77 2.11
N ASP A 18 -6.16 -20.89 3.10
CA ASP A 18 -6.38 -21.70 4.30
C ASP A 18 -6.94 -20.91 5.50
N ASN A 19 -7.22 -19.62 5.34
CA ASN A 19 -7.90 -18.86 6.39
C ASN A 19 -9.31 -19.42 6.64
N PRO A 20 -9.79 -19.43 7.89
CA PRO A 20 -11.16 -19.83 8.22
C PRO A 20 -12.23 -18.84 7.72
N VAL A 21 -11.81 -17.69 7.16
CA VAL A 21 -12.68 -16.72 6.49
C VAL A 21 -13.11 -17.24 5.13
N ASP A 22 -14.41 -17.16 4.82
CA ASP A 22 -14.99 -17.54 3.52
C ASP A 22 -14.76 -16.43 2.48
N TRP A 23 -13.50 -16.29 2.07
CA TRP A 23 -13.04 -15.28 1.13
C TRP A 23 -13.59 -15.50 -0.28
N TYR A 24 -14.06 -14.42 -0.88
CA TYR A 24 -14.31 -14.29 -2.31
C TYR A 24 -13.15 -13.53 -2.98
N PRO A 25 -12.72 -13.92 -4.19
CA PRO A 25 -11.96 -13.02 -5.04
C PRO A 25 -12.86 -11.85 -5.50
N TRP A 26 -12.24 -10.78 -5.98
CA TRP A 26 -12.98 -9.67 -6.57
C TRP A 26 -13.75 -10.13 -7.82
N GLY A 27 -15.05 -9.96 -7.83
CA GLY A 27 -15.89 -10.38 -8.95
C GLY A 27 -17.39 -10.34 -8.64
N PRO A 28 -18.23 -10.56 -9.66
CA PRO A 28 -19.70 -10.42 -9.56
C PRO A 28 -20.36 -11.38 -8.55
N GLU A 29 -19.73 -12.52 -8.28
CA GLU A 29 -20.24 -13.52 -7.34
C GLU A 29 -20.30 -12.99 -5.90
N ALA A 30 -19.30 -12.22 -5.47
CA ALA A 30 -19.29 -11.60 -4.15
C ALA A 30 -20.46 -10.61 -3.98
N PHE A 31 -20.70 -9.79 -4.98
CA PHE A 31 -21.80 -8.83 -4.99
C PHE A 31 -23.17 -9.52 -5.02
N ALA A 32 -23.30 -10.61 -5.78
CA ALA A 32 -24.52 -11.41 -5.82
C ALA A 32 -24.82 -12.03 -4.44
N ALA A 33 -23.81 -12.62 -3.80
CA ALA A 33 -23.92 -13.20 -2.47
C ALA A 33 -24.27 -12.15 -1.39
N ALA A 34 -23.71 -10.94 -1.48
CA ALA A 34 -24.01 -9.84 -0.56
C ALA A 34 -25.45 -9.36 -0.71
N ARG A 35 -25.96 -9.25 -1.93
CA ARG A 35 -27.37 -8.90 -2.19
C ARG A 35 -28.33 -9.99 -1.72
N GLU A 36 -28.03 -11.25 -2.00
CA GLU A 36 -28.86 -12.39 -1.58
C GLU A 36 -28.99 -12.49 -0.06
N ARG A 37 -27.87 -12.28 0.64
CA ARG A 37 -27.81 -12.35 2.11
C ARG A 37 -28.23 -11.05 2.81
N ASP A 38 -28.40 -9.97 2.08
CA ASP A 38 -28.65 -8.60 2.57
C ASP A 38 -27.61 -8.16 3.63
N VAL A 39 -26.33 -8.42 3.37
CA VAL A 39 -25.20 -8.04 4.23
C VAL A 39 -24.18 -7.16 3.49
N PRO A 40 -23.41 -6.33 4.21
CA PRO A 40 -22.36 -5.52 3.57
C PRO A 40 -21.21 -6.39 3.07
N LEU A 41 -20.48 -5.89 2.09
CA LEU A 41 -19.17 -6.42 1.73
C LEU A 41 -18.11 -5.90 2.71
N LEU A 42 -17.20 -6.79 3.12
CA LEU A 42 -15.95 -6.46 3.77
C LEU A 42 -14.84 -6.67 2.74
N VAL A 43 -14.31 -5.59 2.19
CA VAL A 43 -13.26 -5.62 1.17
C VAL A 43 -11.91 -5.43 1.86
N SER A 44 -11.00 -6.39 1.69
CA SER A 44 -9.63 -6.32 2.20
C SER A 44 -8.64 -6.33 1.05
N ILE A 45 -7.91 -5.24 0.87
CA ILE A 45 -6.96 -5.02 -0.22
C ILE A 45 -5.55 -5.04 0.32
N GLY A 46 -4.64 -5.67 -0.41
CA GLY A 46 -3.23 -5.73 -0.09
C GLY A 46 -2.41 -6.26 -1.26
N TYR A 47 -1.23 -6.75 -0.99
CA TYR A 47 -0.30 -7.31 -1.97
C TYR A 47 0.68 -8.28 -1.30
N SER A 48 1.42 -9.04 -2.11
CA SER A 48 2.17 -10.21 -1.65
C SER A 48 3.27 -9.89 -0.62
N THR A 49 3.97 -8.76 -0.75
CA THR A 49 5.08 -8.37 0.14
C THR A 49 4.67 -7.40 1.25
N CYS A 50 3.37 -7.20 1.45
CA CYS A 50 2.83 -6.26 2.44
C CYS A 50 2.98 -6.80 3.86
N HIS A 51 3.92 -6.27 4.64
CA HIS A 51 4.17 -6.69 6.03
C HIS A 51 2.89 -6.66 6.91
N TRP A 52 2.21 -5.52 6.98
CA TRP A 52 1.00 -5.40 7.81
C TRP A 52 -0.18 -6.25 7.31
N CYS A 53 -0.19 -6.62 6.02
CA CYS A 53 -1.14 -7.61 5.51
C CYS A 53 -0.84 -9.00 6.06
N HIS A 54 0.43 -9.39 6.15
CA HIS A 54 0.87 -10.63 6.78
C HIS A 54 0.54 -10.65 8.28
N VAL A 55 0.76 -9.52 8.98
CA VAL A 55 0.41 -9.40 10.40
C VAL A 55 -1.09 -9.63 10.59
N MET A 56 -1.95 -8.90 9.84
CA MET A 56 -3.40 -9.03 9.94
C MET A 56 -3.90 -10.44 9.56
N ALA A 57 -3.24 -11.10 8.61
CA ALA A 57 -3.54 -12.48 8.23
C ALA A 57 -3.31 -13.45 9.39
N ARG A 58 -2.18 -13.31 10.09
CA ARG A 58 -1.83 -14.18 11.21
C ARG A 58 -2.69 -13.93 12.45
N GLU A 59 -3.00 -12.67 12.73
CA GLU A 59 -3.73 -12.26 13.93
C GLU A 59 -5.25 -12.41 13.77
N SER A 60 -5.84 -11.69 12.81
CA SER A 60 -7.30 -11.56 12.71
C SER A 60 -7.92 -12.57 11.75
N PHE A 61 -7.31 -12.79 10.57
CA PHE A 61 -7.93 -13.67 9.56
C PHE A 61 -7.73 -15.15 9.83
N SER A 62 -6.78 -15.51 10.70
CA SER A 62 -6.53 -16.87 11.15
C SER A 62 -7.25 -17.22 12.47
N ASP A 63 -7.85 -16.22 13.15
CA ASP A 63 -8.63 -16.44 14.37
C ASP A 63 -10.03 -16.98 14.04
N PRO A 64 -10.41 -18.19 14.53
CA PRO A 64 -11.70 -18.78 14.21
C PRO A 64 -12.90 -17.93 14.67
N GLN A 65 -12.79 -17.20 15.79
CA GLN A 65 -13.88 -16.39 16.30
C GLN A 65 -14.11 -15.14 15.44
N THR A 66 -13.03 -14.47 15.04
CA THR A 66 -13.08 -13.34 14.10
C THR A 66 -13.62 -13.79 12.74
N ALA A 67 -13.15 -14.93 12.23
CA ALA A 67 -13.65 -15.50 10.99
C ALA A 67 -15.13 -15.84 11.04
N ALA A 68 -15.61 -16.44 12.14
CA ALA A 68 -17.03 -16.73 12.32
C ALA A 68 -17.89 -15.46 12.32
N GLN A 69 -17.43 -14.38 12.95
CA GLN A 69 -18.09 -13.07 12.93
C GLN A 69 -18.10 -12.46 11.52
N MET A 70 -16.98 -12.51 10.81
CA MET A 70 -16.89 -12.05 9.41
C MET A 70 -17.85 -12.83 8.51
N ASN A 71 -17.81 -14.16 8.56
CA ASN A 71 -18.63 -15.03 7.72
C ASN A 71 -20.13 -14.85 7.99
N ALA A 72 -20.53 -14.61 9.24
CA ALA A 72 -21.94 -14.39 9.61
C ALA A 72 -22.47 -13.04 9.12
N GLY A 73 -21.69 -11.98 9.26
CA GLY A 73 -22.16 -10.59 9.09
C GLY A 73 -21.78 -9.93 7.78
N PHE A 74 -20.93 -10.55 6.98
CA PHE A 74 -20.38 -9.94 5.76
C PHE A 74 -20.24 -10.97 4.63
N VAL A 75 -20.10 -10.46 3.41
CA VAL A 75 -19.40 -11.18 2.36
C VAL A 75 -17.98 -10.62 2.30
N ALA A 76 -17.01 -11.45 2.67
CA ALA A 76 -15.60 -11.06 2.74
C ALA A 76 -14.93 -11.19 1.37
N VAL A 77 -14.37 -10.10 0.86
CA VAL A 77 -13.69 -10.02 -0.44
C VAL A 77 -12.22 -9.72 -0.23
N LYS A 78 -11.36 -10.51 -0.86
CA LYS A 78 -9.92 -10.30 -0.86
C LYS A 78 -9.46 -9.81 -2.22
N ILE A 79 -8.68 -8.72 -2.25
CA ILE A 79 -8.20 -8.10 -3.49
C ILE A 79 -6.69 -7.99 -3.47
N ASP A 80 -6.05 -8.47 -4.52
CA ASP A 80 -4.66 -8.15 -4.82
C ASP A 80 -4.62 -6.85 -5.63
N ARG A 81 -4.00 -5.80 -5.06
CA ARG A 81 -3.87 -4.51 -5.73
C ARG A 81 -2.99 -4.57 -6.98
N GLU A 82 -2.13 -5.58 -7.09
CA GLU A 82 -1.26 -5.75 -8.26
C GLU A 82 -2.04 -6.34 -9.44
N GLU A 83 -3.12 -7.09 -9.19
CA GLU A 83 -4.05 -7.56 -10.22
C GLU A 83 -5.15 -6.53 -10.53
N HIS A 84 -5.58 -5.74 -9.52
CA HIS A 84 -6.69 -4.79 -9.61
C HIS A 84 -6.29 -3.38 -9.13
N PRO A 85 -5.28 -2.72 -9.75
CA PRO A 85 -4.82 -1.40 -9.32
C PRO A 85 -5.88 -0.30 -9.42
N GLU A 86 -6.81 -0.40 -10.37
CA GLU A 86 -7.92 0.53 -10.55
C GLU A 86 -8.95 0.42 -9.41
N VAL A 87 -9.18 -0.79 -8.91
CA VAL A 87 -10.07 -1.04 -7.76
C VAL A 87 -9.41 -0.53 -6.47
N ASP A 88 -8.12 -0.81 -6.29
CA ASP A 88 -7.32 -0.29 -5.18
C ASP A 88 -7.36 1.24 -5.15
N ALA A 89 -7.09 1.90 -6.27
CA ALA A 89 -7.11 3.35 -6.37
C ALA A 89 -8.50 3.94 -6.04
N ALA A 90 -9.58 3.32 -6.52
CA ALA A 90 -10.94 3.77 -6.25
C ALA A 90 -11.30 3.65 -4.77
N PHE A 91 -10.98 2.51 -4.14
CA PHE A 91 -11.23 2.32 -2.70
C PHE A 91 -10.29 3.13 -1.81
N MET A 92 -9.05 3.36 -2.23
CA MET A 92 -8.13 4.26 -1.53
C MET A 92 -8.66 5.70 -1.52
N ALA A 93 -9.18 6.16 -2.66
CA ALA A 93 -9.85 7.47 -2.75
C ALA A 93 -11.09 7.55 -1.85
N ALA A 94 -11.95 6.52 -1.84
CA ALA A 94 -13.10 6.45 -0.97
C ALA A 94 -12.72 6.43 0.53
N ALA A 95 -11.66 5.68 0.89
CA ALA A 95 -11.16 5.57 2.25
C ALA A 95 -10.66 6.90 2.82
N SER A 96 -10.20 7.82 1.96
CA SER A 96 -9.75 9.16 2.37
C SER A 96 -10.86 10.00 3.05
N ALA A 97 -12.13 9.66 2.84
CA ALA A 97 -13.26 10.27 3.53
C ALA A 97 -13.37 9.86 5.01
N PHE A 98 -12.76 8.75 5.41
CA PHE A 98 -12.90 8.15 6.75
C PHE A 98 -11.62 8.22 7.58
N THR A 99 -10.45 8.21 6.92
CA THR A 99 -9.15 8.21 7.60
C THR A 99 -8.11 9.04 6.86
N ARG A 100 -7.21 9.66 7.63
CA ARG A 100 -6.01 10.33 7.08
C ARG A 100 -4.82 9.38 6.94
N ASN A 101 -4.86 8.24 7.64
CA ASN A 101 -3.82 7.22 7.59
C ASN A 101 -4.21 6.19 6.52
N LEU A 102 -3.84 6.47 5.27
CA LEU A 102 -4.05 5.57 4.14
C LEU A 102 -2.86 4.63 3.97
N GLY A 103 -3.13 3.40 3.55
CA GLY A 103 -2.11 2.38 3.33
C GLY A 103 -2.70 0.97 3.29
N TRP A 104 -1.86 -0.03 3.27
CA TRP A 104 -2.26 -1.44 3.25
C TRP A 104 -1.85 -2.13 4.55
N PRO A 105 -2.69 -3.11 5.01
CA PRO A 105 -3.93 -3.55 4.40
C PRO A 105 -4.96 -2.44 4.40
N LEU A 106 -5.67 -2.28 3.29
CA LEU A 106 -6.83 -1.40 3.22
C LEU A 106 -8.09 -2.24 3.43
N THR A 107 -8.88 -1.89 4.44
CA THR A 107 -10.16 -2.55 4.71
C THR A 107 -11.29 -1.55 4.49
N VAL A 108 -12.23 -1.89 3.60
CA VAL A 108 -13.36 -1.04 3.25
C VAL A 108 -14.66 -1.81 3.46
N PHE A 109 -15.62 -1.21 4.12
CA PHE A 109 -16.97 -1.73 4.25
C PHE A 109 -17.86 -1.03 3.23
N THR A 110 -18.54 -1.83 2.40
CA THR A 110 -19.38 -1.32 1.33
C THR A 110 -20.79 -1.86 1.39
N THR A 111 -21.73 -1.16 0.78
CA THR A 111 -23.05 -1.71 0.48
C THR A 111 -22.93 -2.90 -0.49
N PRO A 112 -23.98 -3.74 -0.66
CA PRO A 112 -23.99 -4.79 -1.68
C PRO A 112 -23.77 -4.32 -3.12
N GLU A 113 -23.86 -3.01 -3.38
CA GLU A 113 -23.57 -2.37 -4.66
C GLU A 113 -22.13 -1.83 -4.76
N GLY A 114 -21.31 -1.98 -3.71
CA GLY A 114 -19.91 -1.56 -3.68
C GLY A 114 -19.67 -0.10 -3.27
N ARG A 115 -20.68 0.61 -2.73
CA ARG A 115 -20.53 1.99 -2.24
C ARG A 115 -19.94 1.98 -0.83
N ALA A 116 -18.77 2.58 -0.65
CA ALA A 116 -18.06 2.63 0.64
C ALA A 116 -18.80 3.49 1.66
N PHE A 117 -18.93 3.00 2.89
CA PHE A 117 -19.54 3.74 4.01
C PHE A 117 -18.66 3.76 5.28
N TYR A 118 -17.60 2.95 5.33
CA TYR A 118 -16.57 3.00 6.36
C TYR A 118 -15.28 2.36 5.85
N ALA A 119 -14.13 2.84 6.33
CA ALA A 119 -12.84 2.28 5.97
C ALA A 119 -11.79 2.53 7.05
N GLY A 120 -10.74 1.73 6.98
CA GLY A 120 -9.51 1.88 7.76
C GLY A 120 -8.42 0.98 7.21
N THR A 121 -7.30 0.95 7.92
CA THR A 121 -6.17 0.11 7.54
C THR A 121 -6.09 -1.12 8.46
N TYR A 122 -5.02 -1.27 9.18
CA TYR A 122 -4.85 -2.34 10.15
C TYR A 122 -5.60 -2.05 11.46
N TRP A 123 -6.28 -3.06 12.01
CA TRP A 123 -6.79 -3.08 13.37
C TRP A 123 -6.22 -4.27 14.14
N PRO A 124 -5.81 -4.05 15.41
CA PRO A 124 -5.26 -5.12 16.23
C PRO A 124 -6.33 -6.13 16.66
N PRO A 125 -5.96 -7.36 17.05
CA PRO A 125 -6.90 -8.36 17.57
C PRO A 125 -7.50 -7.96 18.92
N LEU A 126 -6.77 -7.17 19.72
CA LEU A 126 -7.23 -6.61 21.00
C LEU A 126 -7.09 -5.09 20.98
N ALA A 127 -8.06 -4.39 21.57
CA ALA A 127 -8.02 -2.94 21.65
C ALA A 127 -6.76 -2.48 22.41
N ARG A 128 -6.03 -1.52 21.83
CA ARG A 128 -4.80 -0.95 22.44
C ARG A 128 -4.56 0.49 22.03
N GLY A 129 -4.01 1.30 22.92
CA GLY A 129 -3.58 2.66 22.61
C GLY A 129 -4.72 3.57 22.09
N GLY A 130 -5.96 3.32 22.47
CA GLY A 130 -7.13 4.05 21.98
C GLY A 130 -7.65 3.57 20.62
N GLN A 131 -7.00 2.58 20.00
CA GLN A 131 -7.47 1.93 18.79
C GLN A 131 -8.37 0.75 19.13
N PRO A 132 -9.59 0.62 18.54
CA PRO A 132 -10.47 -0.51 18.76
C PRO A 132 -9.87 -1.81 18.21
N SER A 133 -10.31 -2.94 18.71
CA SER A 133 -10.00 -4.23 18.10
C SER A 133 -10.73 -4.39 16.77
N PHE A 134 -10.23 -5.28 15.90
CA PHE A 134 -10.92 -5.59 14.64
C PHE A 134 -12.33 -6.12 14.89
N ARG A 135 -12.54 -6.93 15.93
CA ARG A 135 -13.86 -7.45 16.29
C ARG A 135 -14.83 -6.37 16.77
N ASP A 136 -14.34 -5.34 17.49
CA ASP A 136 -15.17 -4.19 17.86
C ASP A 136 -15.63 -3.43 16.62
N VAL A 137 -14.74 -3.26 15.64
CA VAL A 137 -15.09 -2.62 14.35
C VAL A 137 -16.14 -3.45 13.60
N LEU A 138 -15.96 -4.77 13.49
CA LEU A 138 -16.93 -5.65 12.85
C LEU A 138 -18.30 -5.54 13.52
N THR A 139 -18.35 -5.54 14.86
CA THR A 139 -19.60 -5.37 15.64
C THR A 139 -20.26 -4.03 15.35
N ALA A 140 -19.51 -2.94 15.42
CA ALA A 140 -20.03 -1.59 15.18
C ALA A 140 -20.60 -1.42 13.76
N VAL A 141 -19.93 -2.00 12.75
CA VAL A 141 -20.40 -1.97 11.37
C VAL A 141 -21.66 -2.81 11.18
N GLN A 142 -21.75 -4.00 11.79
CA GLN A 142 -22.97 -4.84 11.76
C GLN A 142 -24.16 -4.14 12.43
N GLU A 143 -23.94 -3.52 13.56
CA GLU A 143 -24.96 -2.74 14.25
C GLU A 143 -25.43 -1.54 13.42
N ALA A 144 -24.49 -0.83 12.79
CA ALA A 144 -24.84 0.28 11.88
C ALA A 144 -25.68 -0.22 10.70
N TRP A 145 -25.29 -1.34 10.09
CA TRP A 145 -26.00 -1.93 8.95
C TRP A 145 -27.41 -2.36 9.31
N THR A 146 -27.61 -2.98 10.48
CA THR A 146 -28.91 -3.52 10.90
C THR A 146 -29.83 -2.48 11.54
N GLN A 147 -29.29 -1.55 12.32
CA GLN A 147 -30.08 -0.63 13.12
C GLN A 147 -30.15 0.80 12.57
N ARG A 148 -29.16 1.18 11.74
CA ARG A 148 -29.02 2.55 11.22
C ARG A 148 -28.81 2.55 9.70
N ARG A 149 -29.47 1.62 9.00
CA ARG A 149 -29.33 1.40 7.55
C ARG A 149 -29.45 2.68 6.72
N ALA A 150 -30.45 3.53 7.03
CA ALA A 150 -30.65 4.77 6.29
C ALA A 150 -29.43 5.71 6.36
N GLN A 151 -28.83 5.85 7.55
CA GLN A 151 -27.62 6.66 7.73
C GLN A 151 -26.41 6.08 7.01
N VAL A 152 -26.28 4.74 7.00
CA VAL A 152 -25.22 4.04 6.25
C VAL A 152 -25.33 4.32 4.76
N LEU A 153 -26.54 4.24 4.20
CA LEU A 153 -26.76 4.49 2.77
C LEU A 153 -26.53 5.97 2.42
N GLU A 154 -26.98 6.90 3.27
CA GLU A 154 -26.71 8.33 3.11
C GLU A 154 -25.19 8.63 3.10
N SER A 155 -24.43 8.04 4.05
CA SER A 155 -22.98 8.17 4.09
C SER A 155 -22.31 7.61 2.83
N ALA A 156 -22.78 6.45 2.35
CA ALA A 156 -22.24 5.82 1.14
C ALA A 156 -22.51 6.70 -0.11
N ASP A 157 -23.69 7.28 -0.22
CA ASP A 157 -24.03 8.18 -1.33
C ASP A 157 -23.20 9.47 -1.28
N ALA A 158 -23.00 10.05 -0.09
CA ALA A 158 -22.16 11.23 0.09
C ALA A 158 -20.70 11.00 -0.35
N VAL A 159 -20.13 9.83 -0.07
CA VAL A 159 -18.79 9.47 -0.55
C VAL A 159 -18.76 9.39 -2.07
N VAL A 160 -19.74 8.73 -2.70
CA VAL A 160 -19.83 8.63 -4.16
C VAL A 160 -19.94 10.01 -4.81
N ASP A 161 -20.77 10.90 -4.25
CA ASP A 161 -20.95 12.24 -4.77
C ASP A 161 -19.69 13.12 -4.61
N ALA A 162 -18.97 12.97 -3.49
CA ALA A 162 -17.70 13.63 -3.28
C ALA A 162 -16.63 13.16 -4.29
N LEU A 163 -16.55 11.85 -4.54
CA LEU A 163 -15.62 11.28 -5.52
C LEU A 163 -15.96 11.74 -6.95
N ARG A 164 -17.24 11.75 -7.33
CA ARG A 164 -17.69 12.27 -8.64
C ARG A 164 -17.33 13.73 -8.80
N SER A 165 -17.55 14.53 -7.76
CA SER A 165 -17.24 15.96 -7.78
C SER A 165 -15.72 16.22 -7.88
N ALA A 166 -14.92 15.42 -7.18
CA ALA A 166 -13.45 15.49 -7.26
C ALA A 166 -12.91 15.03 -8.62
N GLY A 167 -13.55 14.02 -9.24
CA GLY A 167 -13.21 13.52 -10.57
C GLY A 167 -13.76 14.33 -11.73
N ALA A 168 -14.72 15.23 -11.48
CA ALA A 168 -15.21 16.18 -12.47
C ALA A 168 -14.14 17.26 -12.70
N SER A 169 -13.14 16.94 -13.53
CA SER A 169 -12.21 17.94 -14.04
C SER A 169 -13.02 19.01 -14.77
N ALA A 170 -13.02 20.22 -14.24
CA ALA A 170 -13.32 21.36 -15.09
C ALA A 170 -12.37 21.27 -16.29
N GLU A 171 -12.87 21.54 -17.50
CA GLU A 171 -12.04 21.72 -18.69
C GLU A 171 -11.08 22.91 -18.45
N ALA A 172 -10.02 22.65 -17.69
CA ALA A 172 -8.96 23.63 -17.47
C ALA A 172 -7.89 23.42 -18.56
N PRO A 173 -7.35 24.50 -19.13
CA PRO A 173 -6.24 24.39 -20.04
C PRO A 173 -5.06 23.73 -19.33
N LEU A 174 -4.26 22.96 -20.08
CA LEU A 174 -3.02 22.40 -19.54
C LEU A 174 -2.14 23.54 -18.98
N PRO A 175 -1.48 23.32 -17.83
CA PRO A 175 -0.59 24.32 -17.26
C PRO A 175 0.57 24.62 -18.22
N ASP A 176 0.91 25.88 -18.37
CA ASP A 176 2.07 26.33 -19.13
C ASP A 176 3.39 26.15 -18.32
N LEU A 177 4.52 26.31 -18.97
CA LEU A 177 5.82 26.15 -18.32
C LEU A 177 6.07 27.14 -17.15
N PRO A 178 5.68 28.43 -17.21
CA PRO A 178 5.71 29.32 -16.05
C PRO A 178 4.91 28.80 -14.85
N GLN A 179 3.71 28.27 -15.07
CA GLN A 179 2.86 27.71 -14.02
C GLN A 179 3.50 26.43 -13.40
N LEU A 180 4.07 25.56 -14.23
CA LEU A 180 4.79 24.37 -13.76
C LEU A 180 6.04 24.77 -12.94
N ARG A 181 6.78 25.78 -13.35
CA ARG A 181 7.92 26.30 -12.58
C ARG A 181 7.50 26.93 -11.27
N ALA A 182 6.41 27.68 -11.24
CA ALA A 182 5.86 28.24 -10.01
C ALA A 182 5.45 27.13 -9.02
N ALA A 183 4.82 26.07 -9.51
CA ALA A 183 4.51 24.90 -8.69
C ALA A 183 5.79 24.22 -8.14
N ALA A 184 6.83 24.11 -8.97
CA ALA A 184 8.11 23.54 -8.53
C ALA A 184 8.77 24.38 -7.42
N GLU A 185 8.69 25.72 -7.47
CA GLU A 185 9.19 26.58 -6.38
C GLU A 185 8.45 26.35 -5.06
N VAL A 186 7.13 26.17 -5.12
CA VAL A 186 6.32 25.85 -3.93
C VAL A 186 6.72 24.49 -3.34
N ILE A 187 6.94 23.50 -4.18
CA ILE A 187 7.40 22.17 -3.76
C ILE A 187 8.82 22.27 -3.17
N ALA A 188 9.74 22.93 -3.88
CA ALA A 188 11.12 23.10 -3.45
C ALA A 188 11.23 23.80 -2.08
N GLY A 189 10.35 24.77 -1.82
CA GLY A 189 10.26 25.45 -0.51
C GLY A 189 9.85 24.53 0.65
N ARG A 190 9.44 23.31 0.39
CA ARG A 190 9.10 22.27 1.40
C ARG A 190 10.19 21.21 1.57
N GLU A 191 11.33 21.37 0.89
CA GLU A 191 12.46 20.47 1.04
C GLU A 191 12.93 20.40 2.50
N ASP A 192 13.28 19.22 2.96
CA ASP A 192 13.97 19.05 4.25
C ASP A 192 15.41 19.59 4.15
N PRO A 193 15.73 20.71 4.82
CA PRO A 193 17.02 21.37 4.64
C PRO A 193 18.20 20.61 5.26
N LEU A 194 17.96 19.61 6.10
CA LEU A 194 19.01 18.84 6.77
C LEU A 194 19.30 17.51 6.07
N PHE A 195 18.23 16.82 5.66
CA PHE A 195 18.35 15.45 5.16
C PHE A 195 17.93 15.31 3.69
N GLY A 196 17.53 16.40 3.05
CA GLY A 196 16.96 16.38 1.69
C GLY A 196 15.62 15.66 1.62
N GLY A 197 14.99 15.71 0.44
CA GLY A 197 13.66 15.13 0.23
C GLY A 197 12.54 15.89 0.96
N PHE A 198 11.40 15.24 1.17
CA PHE A 198 10.18 15.89 1.64
C PHE A 198 9.53 15.13 2.79
N GLY A 199 8.84 15.87 3.67
CA GLY A 199 8.10 15.31 4.79
C GLY A 199 8.96 15.04 6.03
N GLY A 200 8.32 14.46 7.04
CA GLY A 200 8.93 14.09 8.32
C GLY A 200 9.15 12.59 8.45
N ALA A 201 8.54 11.99 9.47
CA ALA A 201 8.56 10.54 9.71
C ALA A 201 7.10 10.00 9.68
N PRO A 202 6.82 8.92 8.95
CA PRO A 202 7.70 8.22 8.00
C PRO A 202 8.04 9.07 6.76
N LYS A 203 9.20 8.80 6.13
CA LYS A 203 9.72 9.58 5.01
C LYS A 203 9.85 8.72 3.76
N PHE A 204 9.20 9.17 2.67
CA PHE A 204 9.14 8.46 1.39
C PHE A 204 10.04 9.12 0.34
N PRO A 205 10.63 8.33 -0.60
CA PRO A 205 11.45 8.84 -1.70
C PRO A 205 10.72 9.80 -2.64
N VAL A 206 9.40 9.64 -2.82
CA VAL A 206 8.53 10.44 -3.71
C VAL A 206 9.13 10.70 -5.10
N ALA A 207 9.67 9.65 -5.72
CA ALA A 207 10.40 9.73 -6.98
C ALA A 207 9.65 10.50 -8.10
N PRO A 208 8.33 10.41 -8.31
CA PRO A 208 7.62 11.23 -9.29
C PRO A 208 7.76 12.73 -9.06
N THR A 209 7.81 13.16 -7.79
CA THR A 209 8.05 14.57 -7.45
C THR A 209 9.46 14.99 -7.81
N LEU A 210 10.46 14.13 -7.59
CA LEU A 210 11.85 14.39 -7.96
C LEU A 210 12.03 14.47 -9.48
N GLN A 211 11.38 13.58 -10.23
CA GLN A 211 11.37 13.61 -11.70
C GLN A 211 10.74 14.91 -12.22
N PHE A 212 9.60 15.32 -11.66
CA PHE A 212 8.96 16.60 -12.00
C PHE A 212 9.90 17.79 -11.76
N LEU A 213 10.50 17.87 -10.57
CA LEU A 213 11.44 18.95 -10.23
C LEU A 213 12.62 19.00 -11.21
N HIS A 214 13.17 17.86 -11.56
CA HIS A 214 14.25 17.80 -12.54
C HIS A 214 13.80 18.31 -13.91
N ALA A 215 12.64 17.86 -14.39
CA ALA A 215 12.10 18.23 -15.70
C ALA A 215 11.82 19.75 -15.86
N VAL A 216 11.50 20.45 -14.77
CA VAL A 216 11.19 21.90 -14.80
C VAL A 216 12.35 22.81 -14.35
N GLY A 217 13.55 22.24 -14.17
CA GLY A 217 14.79 22.99 -13.90
C GLY A 217 15.16 23.11 -12.42
N ARG A 218 14.54 22.31 -11.52
CA ARG A 218 14.91 22.21 -10.10
C ARG A 218 15.60 20.87 -9.78
N GLY A 219 16.47 20.42 -10.69
CA GLY A 219 17.29 19.22 -10.52
C GLY A 219 18.25 19.28 -9.31
N ASP A 220 18.57 20.48 -8.82
CA ASP A 220 19.33 20.70 -7.59
C ASP A 220 18.65 20.09 -6.37
N VAL A 221 17.35 20.27 -6.22
CA VAL A 221 16.54 19.70 -5.13
C VAL A 221 16.45 18.17 -5.26
N ALA A 222 16.18 17.68 -6.47
CA ALA A 222 16.11 16.24 -6.74
C ALA A 222 17.47 15.55 -6.44
N GLY A 223 18.59 16.19 -6.83
CA GLY A 223 19.92 15.67 -6.57
C GLY A 223 20.28 15.61 -5.08
N ARG A 224 19.92 16.63 -4.28
CA ARG A 224 20.12 16.60 -2.81
C ARG A 224 19.30 15.52 -2.15
N ALA A 225 18.04 15.36 -2.54
CA ALA A 225 17.16 14.30 -2.02
C ALA A 225 17.74 12.91 -2.32
N LEU A 226 18.16 12.68 -3.58
CA LEU A 226 18.77 11.41 -3.99
C LEU A 226 20.08 11.14 -3.23
N ALA A 227 20.93 12.16 -3.06
CA ALA A 227 22.19 12.04 -2.33
C ALA A 227 21.95 11.69 -0.84
N GLY A 228 20.97 12.34 -0.20
CA GLY A 228 20.59 12.04 1.18
C GLY A 228 20.10 10.59 1.37
N MET A 229 19.23 10.13 0.49
CA MET A 229 18.75 8.74 0.49
C MET A 229 19.89 7.75 0.25
N ALA A 230 20.75 8.01 -0.74
CA ALA A 230 21.83 7.10 -1.12
C ALA A 230 22.95 6.99 -0.07
N ALA A 231 23.11 8.00 0.78
CA ALA A 231 24.08 8.03 1.88
C ALA A 231 23.53 7.46 3.21
N SER A 232 22.27 7.02 3.23
CA SER A 232 21.58 6.56 4.42
C SER A 232 21.30 5.06 4.39
N GLU A 233 20.67 4.55 5.47
CA GLU A 233 20.20 3.16 5.57
C GLU A 233 19.05 2.83 4.59
N LEU A 234 18.44 3.83 3.96
CA LEU A 234 17.41 3.59 2.94
C LEU A 234 17.95 2.86 1.71
N ARG A 235 19.26 2.93 1.45
CA ARG A 235 19.93 2.20 0.38
C ARG A 235 20.68 1.00 0.92
N ASP A 236 20.33 -0.17 0.43
CA ASP A 236 21.02 -1.40 0.78
C ASP A 236 22.39 -1.52 0.11
N ALA A 237 23.25 -2.40 0.63
CA ALA A 237 24.62 -2.63 0.14
C ALA A 237 24.67 -3.13 -1.31
N ASP A 238 23.62 -3.83 -1.80
CA ASP A 238 23.49 -4.29 -3.19
C ASP A 238 23.06 -3.19 -4.17
N GLY A 239 22.78 -1.98 -3.67
CA GLY A 239 22.39 -0.82 -4.46
C GLY A 239 20.90 -0.55 -4.59
N GLY A 240 20.04 -1.48 -4.17
CA GLY A 240 18.59 -1.31 -4.13
C GLY A 240 18.14 -0.37 -3.02
N PHE A 241 17.00 0.28 -3.21
CA PHE A 241 16.39 1.14 -2.20
C PHE A 241 15.19 0.46 -1.55
N PHE A 242 15.09 0.61 -0.23
CA PHE A 242 13.91 0.27 0.53
C PHE A 242 12.79 1.28 0.28
N ARG A 243 11.57 0.88 0.56
CA ARG A 243 10.35 1.60 0.19
C ARG A 243 10.24 2.99 0.86
N TYR A 244 10.52 3.07 2.16
CA TYR A 244 10.52 4.30 2.95
C TYR A 244 11.35 4.13 4.22
N ALA A 245 11.71 5.24 4.86
CA ALA A 245 12.31 5.24 6.18
C ALA A 245 11.27 5.59 7.25
N THR A 246 11.37 4.96 8.41
CA THR A 246 10.51 5.27 9.57
C THR A 246 10.98 6.53 10.30
N GLN A 247 12.20 7.00 10.01
CA GLN A 247 12.80 8.20 10.59
C GLN A 247 13.04 9.28 9.53
N ARG A 248 13.07 10.56 9.99
CA ARG A 248 13.26 11.74 9.13
C ARG A 248 14.62 11.77 8.43
N ASP A 249 15.64 11.22 9.05
CA ASP A 249 17.04 11.19 8.55
C ASP A 249 17.34 10.04 7.60
N TRP A 250 16.30 9.37 7.10
CA TRP A 250 16.35 8.21 6.24
C TRP A 250 16.89 6.93 6.92
N SER A 251 16.99 6.90 8.26
CA SER A 251 17.35 5.70 9.03
C SER A 251 16.13 4.81 9.30
N VAL A 252 16.39 3.60 9.75
CA VAL A 252 15.40 2.57 10.12
C VAL A 252 14.41 2.33 8.95
N PRO A 253 14.86 1.72 7.86
CA PRO A 253 14.02 1.49 6.70
C PRO A 253 12.90 0.49 6.97
N HIS A 254 11.78 0.66 6.28
CA HIS A 254 10.83 -0.42 6.07
C HIS A 254 11.35 -1.29 4.92
N TYR A 255 11.64 -2.54 5.21
CA TYR A 255 12.50 -3.38 4.39
C TYR A 255 11.91 -3.92 3.08
N GLU A 256 10.71 -3.54 2.67
CA GLU A 256 10.20 -3.82 1.32
C GLU A 256 11.06 -3.12 0.25
N ARG A 257 11.35 -3.82 -0.85
CA ARG A 257 12.04 -3.25 -2.01
C ARG A 257 11.18 -3.42 -3.25
N MET A 258 10.46 -2.33 -3.61
CA MET A 258 9.51 -2.34 -4.71
C MET A 258 10.21 -2.12 -6.06
N LEU A 259 9.77 -2.84 -7.09
CA LEU A 259 10.20 -2.62 -8.47
C LEU A 259 9.89 -1.18 -8.91
N THR A 260 8.68 -0.70 -8.63
CA THR A 260 8.21 0.64 -9.04
C THR A 260 9.05 1.75 -8.43
N ASP A 261 9.36 1.67 -7.13
CA ASP A 261 10.15 2.68 -6.43
C ASP A 261 11.59 2.72 -6.99
N ASN A 262 12.20 1.55 -7.14
CA ASN A 262 13.57 1.43 -7.66
C ASN A 262 13.66 1.83 -9.13
N ALA A 263 12.70 1.48 -9.98
CA ALA A 263 12.69 1.88 -11.38
C ALA A 263 12.56 3.41 -11.53
N GLN A 264 11.70 4.05 -10.74
CA GLN A 264 11.56 5.50 -10.75
C GLN A 264 12.79 6.21 -10.18
N LEU A 265 13.41 5.67 -9.12
CA LEU A 265 14.65 6.21 -8.58
C LEU A 265 15.84 6.03 -9.56
N LEU A 266 15.84 4.96 -10.37
CA LEU A 266 16.81 4.80 -11.45
C LEU A 266 16.72 5.95 -12.47
N ASP A 267 15.51 6.36 -12.86
CA ASP A 267 15.29 7.51 -13.73
C ASP A 267 15.78 8.80 -13.09
N VAL A 268 15.45 9.03 -11.80
CA VAL A 268 15.94 10.20 -11.05
C VAL A 268 17.49 10.22 -11.01
N ALA A 269 18.11 9.08 -10.74
CA ALA A 269 19.57 8.98 -10.67
C ALA A 269 20.25 9.23 -12.03
N ARG A 270 19.67 8.70 -13.12
CA ARG A 270 20.13 8.97 -14.49
C ARG A 270 20.04 10.46 -14.82
N ASP A 271 18.89 11.08 -14.56
CA ASP A 271 18.64 12.48 -14.89
C ASP A 271 19.52 13.42 -14.05
N ALA A 272 19.83 13.06 -12.81
CA ALA A 272 20.77 13.77 -11.95
C ALA A 272 22.26 13.53 -12.29
N GLY A 273 22.57 12.66 -13.27
CA GLY A 273 23.94 12.28 -13.59
C GLY A 273 24.67 11.48 -12.50
N ALA A 274 23.91 10.88 -11.58
CA ALA A 274 24.43 10.10 -10.45
C ALA A 274 24.71 8.64 -10.85
N GLU A 275 25.63 8.44 -11.79
CA GLU A 275 25.89 7.13 -12.43
C GLU A 275 26.18 5.99 -11.45
N PRO A 276 26.94 6.14 -10.36
CA PRO A 276 27.15 5.05 -9.40
C PRO A 276 25.87 4.59 -8.69
N ILE A 277 24.93 5.52 -8.46
CA ILE A 277 23.63 5.20 -7.85
C ILE A 277 22.76 4.50 -8.89
N ALA A 278 22.67 5.04 -10.11
CA ALA A 278 21.90 4.44 -11.19
C ALA A 278 22.37 3.01 -11.50
N ARG A 279 23.68 2.78 -11.57
CA ARG A 279 24.27 1.46 -11.79
C ARG A 279 23.89 0.48 -10.66
N GLY A 280 24.04 0.89 -9.40
CA GLY A 280 23.67 0.04 -8.26
C GLY A 280 22.19 -0.37 -8.28
N ILE A 281 21.28 0.56 -8.58
CA ILE A 281 19.85 0.24 -8.73
C ILE A 281 19.64 -0.76 -9.89
N ALA A 282 20.27 -0.53 -11.05
CA ALA A 282 20.14 -1.42 -12.19
C ALA A 282 20.66 -2.83 -11.88
N ASP A 283 21.82 -2.93 -11.21
CA ASP A 283 22.39 -4.20 -10.78
C ASP A 283 21.46 -4.95 -9.82
N PHE A 284 20.89 -4.26 -8.82
CA PHE A 284 19.87 -4.82 -7.94
C PHE A 284 18.65 -5.33 -8.71
N LEU A 285 18.08 -4.54 -9.61
CA LEU A 285 16.89 -4.94 -10.38
C LEU A 285 17.16 -6.20 -11.20
N LEU A 286 18.33 -6.27 -11.83
CA LEU A 286 18.74 -7.38 -12.71
C LEU A 286 19.11 -8.64 -11.91
N ALA A 287 19.76 -8.50 -10.75
CA ALA A 287 20.21 -9.63 -9.95
C ALA A 287 19.09 -10.20 -9.08
N THR A 288 18.24 -9.35 -8.51
CA THR A 288 17.28 -9.74 -7.48
C THR A 288 15.86 -9.87 -8.01
N LEU A 289 15.36 -8.87 -8.76
CA LEU A 289 13.96 -8.86 -9.18
C LEU A 289 13.70 -9.52 -10.53
N ARG A 290 14.71 -9.64 -11.41
CA ARG A 290 14.52 -10.27 -12.70
C ARG A 290 14.31 -11.78 -12.56
N ARG A 291 13.29 -12.31 -13.21
CA ARG A 291 12.95 -13.73 -13.24
C ARG A 291 13.53 -14.42 -14.47
N ALA A 292 13.65 -15.75 -14.43
CA ALA A 292 14.20 -16.57 -15.53
C ALA A 292 13.50 -16.33 -16.87
N GLY A 293 12.19 -16.00 -16.87
CA GLY A 293 11.40 -15.67 -18.07
C GLY A 293 11.63 -14.24 -18.60
N GLY A 294 12.50 -13.43 -18.01
CA GLY A 294 12.79 -12.05 -18.41
C GLY A 294 11.88 -11.00 -17.80
N ALA A 295 10.77 -11.37 -17.18
CA ALA A 295 9.93 -10.48 -16.39
C ALA A 295 10.61 -10.11 -15.07
N PHE A 296 10.10 -9.06 -14.41
CA PHE A 296 10.53 -8.67 -13.08
C PHE A 296 9.46 -9.00 -12.05
N GLY A 297 9.88 -9.46 -10.86
CA GLY A 297 9.00 -9.52 -9.69
C GLY A 297 8.61 -8.12 -9.24
N ALA A 298 7.39 -7.96 -8.72
CA ALA A 298 6.84 -6.67 -8.30
C ALA A 298 7.59 -6.08 -7.10
N ALA A 299 8.06 -6.95 -6.20
CA ALA A 299 8.79 -6.54 -5.00
C ALA A 299 9.60 -7.69 -4.39
N GLN A 300 10.47 -7.35 -3.44
CA GLN A 300 11.09 -8.26 -2.49
C GLN A 300 10.51 -7.98 -1.10
N ASP A 301 10.15 -9.06 -0.40
CA ASP A 301 9.47 -9.02 0.89
C ASP A 301 10.36 -8.43 2.00
N SER A 302 9.74 -7.74 2.95
CA SER A 302 10.41 -7.31 4.18
C SER A 302 10.60 -8.44 5.17
N GLU A 303 9.76 -9.48 5.12
CA GLU A 303 9.82 -10.62 6.01
C GLU A 303 10.63 -11.78 5.39
N SER A 304 11.42 -12.42 6.22
CA SER A 304 12.18 -13.63 5.88
C SER A 304 12.10 -14.64 7.02
N TRP A 305 12.38 -15.92 6.70
CA TRP A 305 12.53 -16.95 7.69
C TRP A 305 13.98 -16.96 8.20
N ILE A 306 14.18 -16.66 9.48
CA ILE A 306 15.47 -16.65 10.14
C ILE A 306 15.38 -17.60 11.33
N ASP A 307 16.20 -18.65 11.30
CA ASP A 307 16.29 -19.67 12.36
C ASP A 307 14.94 -20.30 12.76
N GLY A 308 14.04 -20.43 11.76
CA GLY A 308 12.71 -21.02 11.95
C GLY A 308 11.63 -20.04 12.40
N GLU A 309 11.96 -18.76 12.53
CA GLU A 309 11.03 -17.68 12.85
C GLU A 309 10.93 -16.66 11.73
N ARG A 310 9.78 -16.02 11.58
CA ARG A 310 9.61 -14.88 10.66
C ARG A 310 10.19 -13.63 11.28
N SER A 311 11.03 -12.94 10.52
CA SER A 311 11.71 -11.72 10.95
C SER A 311 11.55 -10.63 9.88
N GLU A 312 11.00 -9.47 10.26
CA GLU A 312 11.05 -8.28 9.43
C GLU A 312 12.47 -7.73 9.41
N GLY A 313 13.01 -7.51 8.21
CA GLY A 313 14.37 -7.01 8.03
C GLY A 313 15.49 -8.02 8.32
N GLY A 314 15.18 -9.22 8.83
CA GLY A 314 16.20 -10.17 9.27
C GLY A 314 17.18 -10.59 8.17
N TYR A 315 16.71 -10.72 6.94
CA TYR A 315 17.57 -10.96 5.77
C TYR A 315 18.55 -9.81 5.51
N TYR A 316 18.03 -8.58 5.57
CA TYR A 316 18.79 -7.37 5.20
C TYR A 316 19.77 -6.91 6.27
N GLN A 317 19.53 -7.27 7.53
CA GLN A 317 20.42 -6.98 8.66
C GLN A 317 21.64 -7.90 8.75
N ARG A 318 21.66 -8.98 7.95
CA ARG A 318 22.83 -9.84 7.77
C ARG A 318 23.84 -9.20 6.84
N ALA A 319 25.12 -9.54 7.03
CA ALA A 319 26.14 -9.16 6.07
C ALA A 319 25.79 -9.71 4.66
N PRO A 320 26.08 -8.99 3.57
CA PRO A 320 25.69 -9.43 2.22
C PRO A 320 26.13 -10.84 1.86
N GLU A 321 27.29 -11.27 2.33
CA GLU A 321 27.84 -12.61 2.13
C GLU A 321 27.11 -13.71 2.92
N GLU A 322 26.32 -13.34 3.92
CA GLU A 322 25.52 -14.26 4.76
C GLU A 322 24.06 -14.35 4.29
N ARG A 323 23.68 -13.55 3.28
CA ARG A 323 22.34 -13.56 2.71
C ARG A 323 22.22 -14.73 1.74
N VAL A 324 21.59 -15.81 2.18
CA VAL A 324 21.29 -16.98 1.35
C VAL A 324 19.83 -16.94 0.99
N ASP A 325 19.51 -17.11 -0.31
CA ASP A 325 18.15 -17.18 -0.85
C ASP A 325 17.43 -18.48 -0.44
#